data_1b6d5087842b85e9a9707ecf32bae2aa
#
_entry.id   1b6d5087842b85e9a9707ecf32bae2aa
#
_cell.length_a   1.000
_cell.length_b   1.000
_cell.length_c   1.000
_cell.angle_alpha   90.00
_cell.angle_beta   90.00
_cell.angle_gamma   90.00
#
_symmetry.space_group_name_H-M   'P 1'
#
loop_
_entity.id
_entity.type
_entity.pdbx_description
1 polymer ?
#
loop_
_entity_poly.entity_id
_entity_poly.type
_entity_poly.pdbx_seq_one_letter_code
_entity_poly.pdbx_strand_id
1 'polypeptide(L)'
;MTAQSIAASAPQKNSLLKVLGPIHVWALGVGIVLVGEYMGWNFSVGKGGAYGSLIACWIIGLLYTCVAMIDSEVTSTVAAAGGQYTQAKHIVGPLMAFNVGLYLVMAYTMLEASDAIVVGDLIKTIALQYGAEVDTRPFVVLTIAVLAWLNYRGVFMTLTVNFVITAFAFVAIILLFFAVEGAGGGGSILRHRELLTDLPYGWIGVLAALQFGMWYYLGIEGTCQAAEEVRSPGRSIPLGTMGGMITLLIAATLTWYVCAGLMPWEYLGQAITPLYDAARLTGVLELEVILFVGTIFAAVASANGCINDASRAWFSMARDRYMPQWFGAVHPRYRTPYRAILFLIPIAVSFAFTGLLDQVITFSILSGLLGYTFMSFNVVRFRRMWPLGTINRGYVHPFHPIPCILLGLLCAATYFATYLGYGASLLAIMAFYILISIWFVVRRYQFVRRGDQFTMPWPRPKGY
;
A
#
# COMPACT_ATOMS: atom_id res chain seq x y z
N MET A 1 4.59 -5.46 -47.88
CA MET A 1 4.83 -5.43 -46.44
C MET A 1 5.00 -3.96 -46.05
N THR A 2 3.90 -3.33 -45.74
CA THR A 2 3.84 -1.87 -45.46
C THR A 2 3.94 -1.66 -43.94
N ALA A 3 5.03 -1.03 -43.53
CA ALA A 3 5.19 -0.52 -42.18
C ALA A 3 4.16 0.60 -41.97
N GLN A 4 3.08 0.29 -41.27
CA GLN A 4 2.18 1.31 -40.79
C GLN A 4 2.92 2.06 -39.66
N SER A 5 3.32 3.27 -39.98
CA SER A 5 3.80 4.29 -39.06
C SER A 5 2.80 4.43 -37.91
N ILE A 6 3.24 4.13 -36.69
CA ILE A 6 2.50 4.47 -35.48
C ILE A 6 2.55 6.00 -35.39
N ALA A 7 1.54 6.64 -35.98
CA ALA A 7 1.30 8.06 -35.76
C ALA A 7 1.06 8.24 -34.27
N ALA A 8 1.95 8.95 -33.61
CA ALA A 8 1.76 9.42 -32.25
C ALA A 8 0.50 10.29 -32.26
N SER A 9 -0.63 9.72 -31.85
CA SER A 9 -1.88 10.45 -31.69
C SER A 9 -1.64 11.60 -30.70
N ALA A 10 -2.05 12.81 -31.08
CA ALA A 10 -2.01 13.98 -30.19
C ALA A 10 -2.60 13.60 -28.83
N PRO A 11 -1.99 14.03 -27.71
CA PRO A 11 -2.44 13.63 -26.38
C PRO A 11 -3.91 14.01 -26.20
N GLN A 12 -4.74 13.00 -25.94
CA GLN A 12 -6.15 13.24 -25.66
C GLN A 12 -6.25 14.22 -24.48
N LYS A 13 -7.17 15.17 -24.55
CA LYS A 13 -7.34 16.30 -23.60
C LYS A 13 -7.35 15.90 -22.13
N ASN A 14 -7.64 14.63 -21.83
CA ASN A 14 -7.78 14.04 -20.47
C ASN A 14 -6.80 12.88 -20.18
N SER A 15 -5.68 12.73 -20.91
CA SER A 15 -4.67 11.71 -20.62
C SER A 15 -3.60 12.22 -19.66
N LEU A 16 -3.08 11.31 -18.81
CA LEU A 16 -1.94 11.56 -17.93
C LEU A 16 -0.62 11.49 -18.74
N LEU A 17 0.46 12.04 -18.19
CA LEU A 17 1.77 12.06 -18.87
C LEU A 17 2.54 10.76 -18.59
N LYS A 18 3.05 10.12 -19.64
CA LYS A 18 3.91 8.93 -19.54
C LYS A 18 5.36 9.33 -19.27
N VAL A 19 5.75 9.36 -18.01
CA VAL A 19 7.08 9.83 -17.56
C VAL A 19 7.81 8.83 -16.65
N LEU A 20 7.12 7.84 -16.09
CA LEU A 20 7.65 6.95 -15.07
C LEU A 20 8.43 5.78 -15.65
N GLY A 21 9.54 5.42 -15.01
CA GLY A 21 10.35 4.24 -15.26
C GLY A 21 10.33 3.25 -14.08
N PRO A 22 11.07 2.12 -14.15
CA PRO A 22 11.05 1.08 -13.11
C PRO A 22 11.43 1.58 -11.72
N ILE A 23 12.39 2.51 -11.61
CA ILE A 23 12.79 3.12 -10.33
C ILE A 23 11.64 3.92 -9.68
N HIS A 24 10.85 4.64 -10.47
CA HIS A 24 9.70 5.38 -9.94
C HIS A 24 8.59 4.44 -9.49
N VAL A 25 8.39 3.32 -10.19
CA VAL A 25 7.45 2.26 -9.80
C VAL A 25 7.91 1.63 -8.48
N TRP A 26 9.21 1.30 -8.35
CA TRP A 26 9.80 0.80 -7.10
C TRP A 26 9.63 1.83 -5.97
N ALA A 27 9.95 3.09 -6.21
CA ALA A 27 9.85 4.16 -5.22
C ALA A 27 8.41 4.41 -4.76
N LEU A 28 7.43 4.25 -5.65
CA LEU A 28 6.02 4.33 -5.30
C LEU A 28 5.65 3.17 -4.36
N GLY A 29 5.91 1.92 -4.76
CA GLY A 29 5.54 0.74 -3.99
C GLY A 29 6.26 0.66 -2.64
N VAL A 30 7.60 0.73 -2.65
CA VAL A 30 8.38 0.68 -1.39
C VAL A 30 8.10 1.90 -0.52
N GLY A 31 7.95 3.08 -1.13
CA GLY A 31 7.69 4.32 -0.39
C GLY A 31 6.36 4.32 0.36
N ILE A 32 5.29 3.76 -0.21
CA ILE A 32 4.01 3.62 0.48
C ILE A 32 4.14 2.69 1.68
N VAL A 33 4.89 1.61 1.54
CA VAL A 33 4.94 0.52 2.52
C VAL A 33 5.94 0.76 3.63
N LEU A 34 7.09 1.42 3.34
CA LEU A 34 8.25 1.45 4.23
C LEU A 34 7.96 2.06 5.61
N VAL A 35 6.94 2.89 5.75
CA VAL A 35 6.47 3.37 7.07
C VAL A 35 6.04 2.21 7.95
N GLY A 36 5.49 1.16 7.35
CA GLY A 36 5.10 -0.08 8.03
C GLY A 36 6.26 -0.77 8.74
N GLU A 37 7.48 -0.64 8.21
CA GLU A 37 8.71 -1.15 8.85
C GLU A 37 9.12 -0.31 10.04
N TYR A 38 8.82 0.98 10.01
CA TYR A 38 9.18 1.90 11.10
C TYR A 38 8.23 1.79 12.28
N MET A 39 6.95 1.47 12.04
CA MET A 39 5.92 1.39 13.09
C MET A 39 4.67 0.64 12.63
N GLY A 40 3.85 0.23 13.61
CA GLY A 40 2.58 -0.45 13.36
C GLY A 40 2.69 -1.97 13.21
N TRP A 41 3.76 -2.48 12.60
CA TRP A 41 4.03 -3.90 12.49
C TRP A 41 4.16 -4.58 13.86
N ASN A 42 4.73 -3.86 14.82
CA ASN A 42 5.03 -4.33 16.17
C ASN A 42 3.77 -4.68 16.97
N PHE A 43 2.59 -4.19 16.58
CA PHE A 43 1.33 -4.67 17.15
C PHE A 43 1.12 -6.19 16.92
N SER A 44 1.74 -6.75 15.87
CA SER A 44 1.79 -8.20 15.65
C SER A 44 2.57 -8.92 16.76
N VAL A 45 3.61 -8.28 17.30
CA VAL A 45 4.41 -8.81 18.41
C VAL A 45 3.58 -8.90 19.68
N GLY A 46 2.75 -7.90 19.96
CA GLY A 46 1.81 -7.92 21.07
C GLY A 46 0.74 -9.02 20.98
N LYS A 47 0.49 -9.55 19.78
CA LYS A 47 -0.48 -10.65 19.53
C LYS A 47 0.17 -12.03 19.52
N GLY A 48 1.35 -12.15 18.91
CA GLY A 48 2.00 -13.44 18.65
C GLY A 48 3.28 -13.71 19.46
N GLY A 49 3.76 -12.72 20.22
CA GLY A 49 5.13 -12.72 20.72
C GLY A 49 6.14 -12.41 19.61
N ALA A 50 7.42 -12.33 19.94
CA ALA A 50 8.46 -12.01 18.97
C ALA A 50 8.48 -13.02 17.80
N TYR A 51 8.48 -14.30 18.13
CA TYR A 51 8.55 -15.38 17.14
C TYR A 51 7.27 -15.53 16.32
N GLY A 52 6.12 -15.46 16.98
CA GLY A 52 4.84 -15.52 16.29
C GLY A 52 4.67 -14.38 15.29
N SER A 53 5.19 -13.19 15.62
CA SER A 53 5.24 -12.05 14.70
C SER A 53 6.14 -12.29 13.50
N LEU A 54 7.32 -12.92 13.67
CA LEU A 54 8.20 -13.25 12.54
C LEU A 54 7.54 -14.26 11.59
N ILE A 55 6.94 -15.31 12.14
CA ILE A 55 6.22 -16.30 11.33
C ILE A 55 5.08 -15.63 10.56
N ALA A 56 4.30 -14.76 11.22
CA ALA A 56 3.24 -13.99 10.59
C ALA A 56 3.77 -13.04 9.49
N CYS A 57 4.89 -12.36 9.73
CA CYS A 57 5.58 -11.51 8.76
C CYS A 57 5.91 -12.28 7.46
N TRP A 58 6.48 -13.48 7.57
CA TRP A 58 6.85 -14.28 6.41
C TRP A 58 5.64 -14.91 5.70
N ILE A 59 4.62 -15.34 6.44
CA ILE A 59 3.36 -15.83 5.84
C ILE A 59 2.69 -14.72 5.05
N ILE A 60 2.62 -13.53 5.61
CA ILE A 60 2.05 -12.36 4.92
C ILE A 60 2.98 -11.88 3.80
N GLY A 61 4.30 -11.95 3.95
CA GLY A 61 5.24 -11.71 2.88
C GLY A 61 4.98 -12.60 1.66
N LEU A 62 4.62 -13.86 1.88
CA LEU A 62 4.20 -14.77 0.83
C LEU A 62 2.86 -14.34 0.19
N LEU A 63 1.89 -13.89 0.99
CA LEU A 63 0.63 -13.33 0.49
C LEU A 63 0.92 -12.17 -0.49
N TYR A 64 1.72 -11.20 -0.06
CA TYR A 64 2.02 -10.03 -0.88
C TYR A 64 2.93 -10.32 -2.07
N THR A 65 3.76 -11.36 -1.99
CA THR A 65 4.49 -11.87 -3.16
C THR A 65 3.52 -12.40 -4.22
N CYS A 66 2.46 -13.11 -3.81
CA CYS A 66 1.39 -13.53 -4.71
C CYS A 66 0.63 -12.33 -5.29
N VAL A 67 0.31 -11.31 -4.47
CA VAL A 67 -0.29 -10.04 -4.92
C VAL A 67 0.57 -9.38 -5.98
N ALA A 68 1.88 -9.20 -5.71
CA ALA A 68 2.81 -8.56 -6.62
C ALA A 68 2.93 -9.30 -7.97
N MET A 69 2.99 -10.63 -7.95
CA MET A 69 3.01 -11.47 -9.15
C MET A 69 1.74 -11.32 -9.99
N ILE A 70 0.58 -11.46 -9.35
CA ILE A 70 -0.73 -11.43 -10.01
C ILE A 70 -1.02 -10.06 -10.61
N ASP A 71 -0.82 -9.02 -9.81
CA ASP A 71 -1.12 -7.66 -10.23
C ASP A 71 -0.17 -7.18 -11.33
N SER A 72 1.10 -7.54 -11.25
CA SER A 72 2.07 -7.25 -12.31
C SER A 72 1.68 -7.84 -13.66
N GLU A 73 1.10 -9.04 -13.72
CA GLU A 73 0.65 -9.63 -14.99
C GLU A 73 -0.50 -8.85 -15.59
N VAL A 74 -1.54 -8.60 -14.81
CA VAL A 74 -2.75 -7.95 -15.34
C VAL A 74 -2.45 -6.48 -15.65
N THR A 75 -1.77 -5.77 -14.76
CA THR A 75 -1.47 -4.34 -14.92
C THR A 75 -0.46 -4.06 -16.02
N SER A 76 0.57 -4.91 -16.19
CA SER A 76 1.53 -4.74 -17.30
C SER A 76 0.88 -4.91 -18.68
N THR A 77 -0.25 -5.61 -18.71
CA THR A 77 -1.03 -5.87 -19.92
C THR A 77 -2.13 -4.82 -20.11
N VAL A 78 -2.81 -4.42 -19.02
CA VAL A 78 -3.89 -3.42 -19.00
C VAL A 78 -3.40 -2.19 -18.25
N ALA A 79 -2.51 -1.42 -18.89
CA ALA A 79 -1.88 -0.27 -18.27
C ALA A 79 -2.80 0.97 -18.33
N ALA A 80 -3.66 1.11 -17.34
CA ALA A 80 -4.59 2.24 -17.20
C ALA A 80 -4.56 2.82 -15.78
N ALA A 81 -4.90 4.10 -15.63
CA ALA A 81 -5.07 4.73 -14.33
C ALA A 81 -6.15 4.02 -13.51
N GLY A 82 -5.94 3.97 -12.19
CA GLY A 82 -6.82 3.23 -11.29
C GLY A 82 -6.58 1.71 -11.29
N GLY A 83 -5.51 1.22 -11.95
CA GLY A 83 -5.00 -0.15 -11.86
C GLY A 83 -6.08 -1.22 -11.71
N GLN A 84 -6.21 -1.78 -10.53
CA GLN A 84 -7.16 -2.85 -10.18
C GLN A 84 -8.63 -2.48 -10.44
N TYR A 85 -9.01 -1.20 -10.27
CA TYR A 85 -10.36 -0.72 -10.61
C TYR A 85 -10.67 -0.97 -12.09
N THR A 86 -9.75 -0.56 -12.98
CA THR A 86 -9.93 -0.75 -14.43
C THR A 86 -9.92 -2.23 -14.80
N GLN A 87 -9.09 -3.04 -14.15
CA GLN A 87 -9.10 -4.50 -14.34
C GLN A 87 -10.45 -5.09 -13.94
N ALA A 88 -10.98 -4.75 -12.76
CA ALA A 88 -12.27 -5.25 -12.29
C ALA A 88 -13.40 -4.90 -13.24
N LYS A 89 -13.38 -3.68 -13.80
CA LYS A 89 -14.37 -3.18 -14.76
C LYS A 89 -14.44 -4.05 -16.01
N HIS A 90 -13.30 -4.42 -16.56
CA HIS A 90 -13.24 -5.15 -17.85
C HIS A 90 -13.30 -6.66 -17.68
N ILE A 91 -12.81 -7.21 -16.57
CA ILE A 91 -12.73 -8.65 -16.35
C ILE A 91 -13.99 -9.18 -15.65
N VAL A 92 -14.53 -8.45 -14.67
CA VAL A 92 -15.68 -8.93 -13.87
C VAL A 92 -16.95 -8.15 -14.19
N GLY A 93 -16.92 -6.84 -14.07
CA GLY A 93 -18.04 -5.97 -14.38
C GLY A 93 -18.21 -4.79 -13.44
N PRO A 94 -19.27 -3.96 -13.67
CA PRO A 94 -19.42 -2.65 -13.03
C PRO A 94 -19.50 -2.67 -11.50
N LEU A 95 -20.25 -3.60 -10.92
CA LEU A 95 -20.41 -3.67 -9.45
C LEU A 95 -19.09 -4.00 -8.76
N MET A 96 -18.33 -4.96 -9.30
CA MET A 96 -17.02 -5.29 -8.76
C MET A 96 -16.05 -4.11 -8.93
N ALA A 97 -16.05 -3.46 -10.09
CA ALA A 97 -15.23 -2.28 -10.32
C ALA A 97 -15.52 -1.16 -9.33
N PHE A 98 -16.80 -0.90 -9.04
CA PHE A 98 -17.18 0.07 -8.03
C PHE A 98 -16.60 -0.26 -6.66
N ASN A 99 -16.75 -1.50 -6.21
CA ASN A 99 -16.22 -1.94 -4.92
C ASN A 99 -14.70 -1.87 -4.87
N VAL A 100 -14.01 -2.35 -5.93
CA VAL A 100 -12.55 -2.30 -6.04
C VAL A 100 -12.04 -0.85 -6.02
N GLY A 101 -12.67 0.05 -6.79
CA GLY A 101 -12.31 1.47 -6.76
C GLY A 101 -12.53 2.10 -5.40
N LEU A 102 -13.62 1.77 -4.73
CA LEU A 102 -13.93 2.30 -3.41
C LEU A 102 -12.96 1.81 -2.34
N TYR A 103 -12.63 0.49 -2.31
CA TYR A 103 -11.68 0.00 -1.33
C TYR A 103 -10.28 0.61 -1.52
N LEU A 104 -9.83 0.80 -2.76
CA LEU A 104 -8.57 1.48 -3.04
C LEU A 104 -8.53 2.89 -2.45
N VAL A 105 -9.60 3.67 -2.73
CA VAL A 105 -9.72 5.02 -2.19
C VAL A 105 -9.72 5.00 -0.66
N MET A 106 -10.53 4.13 -0.06
CA MET A 106 -10.65 4.07 1.40
C MET A 106 -9.35 3.55 2.05
N ALA A 107 -8.75 2.49 1.52
CA ALA A 107 -7.50 1.95 2.06
C ALA A 107 -6.39 3.00 2.06
N TYR A 108 -6.16 3.66 0.93
CA TYR A 108 -5.08 4.65 0.83
C TYR A 108 -5.38 5.95 1.56
N THR A 109 -6.64 6.40 1.62
CA THR A 109 -6.98 7.61 2.39
C THR A 109 -6.84 7.36 3.90
N MET A 110 -7.15 6.15 4.38
CA MET A 110 -6.92 5.79 5.79
C MET A 110 -5.43 5.63 6.09
N LEU A 111 -4.66 5.05 5.17
CA LEU A 111 -3.22 4.94 5.29
C LEU A 111 -2.54 6.33 5.35
N GLU A 112 -2.94 7.26 4.47
CA GLU A 112 -2.52 8.67 4.52
C GLU A 112 -2.82 9.31 5.88
N ALA A 113 -4.02 9.08 6.42
CA ALA A 113 -4.42 9.60 7.72
C ALA A 113 -3.57 9.04 8.86
N SER A 114 -3.27 7.71 8.83
CA SER A 114 -2.41 7.08 9.83
C SER A 114 -0.99 7.60 9.78
N ASP A 115 -0.43 7.80 8.58
CA ASP A 115 0.91 8.35 8.39
C ASP A 115 1.04 9.78 8.94
N ALA A 116 0.00 10.58 8.77
CA ALA A 116 -0.03 11.94 9.31
C ALA A 116 -0.13 11.94 10.86
N ILE A 117 -0.90 11.01 11.46
CA ILE A 117 -0.95 10.82 12.92
C ILE A 117 0.46 10.50 13.43
N VAL A 118 1.14 9.60 12.76
CA VAL A 118 2.50 9.17 13.06
C VAL A 118 3.49 10.33 13.11
N VAL A 119 3.48 11.20 12.10
CA VAL A 119 4.33 12.40 12.10
C VAL A 119 4.00 13.30 13.30
N GLY A 120 2.72 13.48 13.58
CA GLY A 120 2.27 14.26 14.74
C GLY A 120 2.76 13.66 16.08
N ASP A 121 2.59 12.36 16.27
CA ASP A 121 2.97 11.65 17.50
C ASP A 121 4.49 11.61 17.71
N LEU A 122 5.27 11.49 16.61
CA LEU A 122 6.72 11.58 16.70
C LEU A 122 7.18 12.98 17.17
N ILE A 123 6.60 14.04 16.62
CA ILE A 123 6.88 15.42 17.05
C ILE A 123 6.51 15.60 18.51
N LYS A 124 5.35 15.10 18.94
CA LYS A 124 4.91 15.15 20.34
C LYS A 124 5.88 14.40 21.26
N THR A 125 6.31 13.21 20.87
CA THR A 125 7.25 12.40 21.65
C THR A 125 8.56 13.15 21.90
N ILE A 126 9.08 13.81 20.88
CA ILE A 126 10.30 14.61 21.02
C ILE A 126 10.06 15.87 21.87
N ALA A 127 8.96 16.58 21.62
CA ALA A 127 8.64 17.77 22.41
C ALA A 127 8.56 17.44 23.92
N LEU A 128 7.96 16.32 24.28
CA LEU A 128 7.87 15.84 25.64
C LEU A 128 9.25 15.53 26.27
N GLN A 129 10.23 15.07 25.48
CA GLN A 129 11.61 14.87 25.99
C GLN A 129 12.28 16.19 26.43
N TYR A 130 11.89 17.31 25.81
CA TYR A 130 12.33 18.64 26.15
C TYR A 130 11.38 19.39 27.11
N GLY A 131 10.38 18.68 27.68
CA GLY A 131 9.43 19.23 28.62
C GLY A 131 8.36 20.13 28.01
N ALA A 132 8.15 20.06 26.70
CA ALA A 132 7.12 20.82 25.98
C ALA A 132 5.92 19.95 25.61
N GLU A 133 4.70 20.40 25.93
CA GLU A 133 3.47 19.81 25.41
C GLU A 133 3.07 20.51 24.12
N VAL A 134 2.86 19.72 23.05
CA VAL A 134 2.53 20.23 21.72
C VAL A 134 1.25 19.56 21.21
N ASP A 135 0.33 20.36 20.65
CA ASP A 135 -0.83 19.85 19.92
C ASP A 135 -0.37 19.29 18.57
N THR A 136 -0.71 18.03 18.30
CA THR A 136 -0.33 17.33 17.06
C THR A 136 -1.13 17.75 15.84
N ARG A 137 -2.34 18.28 16.02
CA ARG A 137 -3.28 18.61 14.95
C ARG A 137 -2.75 19.56 13.87
N PRO A 138 -2.05 20.65 14.21
CA PRO A 138 -1.46 21.54 13.21
C PRO A 138 -0.44 20.83 12.31
N PHE A 139 0.36 19.92 12.87
CA PHE A 139 1.36 19.15 12.12
C PHE A 139 0.73 18.13 11.20
N VAL A 140 -0.34 17.47 11.64
CA VAL A 140 -1.16 16.56 10.82
C VAL A 140 -1.71 17.31 9.60
N VAL A 141 -2.36 18.45 9.80
CA VAL A 141 -2.91 19.27 8.70
C VAL A 141 -1.81 19.76 7.76
N LEU A 142 -0.70 20.23 8.31
CA LEU A 142 0.44 20.71 7.53
C LEU A 142 1.02 19.59 6.66
N THR A 143 1.22 18.40 7.22
CA THR A 143 1.73 17.23 6.50
C THR A 143 0.82 16.89 5.31
N ILE A 144 -0.46 16.70 5.54
CA ILE A 144 -1.44 16.37 4.48
C ILE A 144 -1.47 17.50 3.42
N ALA A 145 -1.53 18.77 3.83
CA ALA A 145 -1.61 19.90 2.92
C ALA A 145 -0.37 20.04 2.03
N VAL A 146 0.83 19.87 2.59
CA VAL A 146 2.11 19.95 1.84
C VAL A 146 2.19 18.81 0.83
N LEU A 147 1.83 17.58 1.22
CA LEU A 147 1.89 16.42 0.35
C LEU A 147 0.82 16.49 -0.75
N ALA A 148 -0.38 16.94 -0.43
CA ALA A 148 -1.41 17.21 -1.42
C ALA A 148 -0.97 18.28 -2.44
N TRP A 149 -0.29 19.32 -2.00
CA TRP A 149 0.30 20.33 -2.88
C TRP A 149 1.38 19.75 -3.79
N LEU A 150 2.26 18.88 -3.30
CA LEU A 150 3.25 18.19 -4.12
C LEU A 150 2.58 17.33 -5.21
N ASN A 151 1.58 16.52 -4.84
CA ASN A 151 0.80 15.72 -5.78
C ASN A 151 0.04 16.56 -6.80
N TYR A 152 -0.44 17.74 -6.40
CA TYR A 152 -1.07 18.71 -7.29
C TYR A 152 -0.11 19.24 -8.36
N ARG A 153 1.17 19.46 -8.01
CA ARG A 153 2.22 20.02 -8.89
C ARG A 153 2.71 19.06 -9.96
N GLY A 154 2.65 17.75 -9.76
CA GLY A 154 2.98 16.76 -10.80
C GLY A 154 3.64 15.50 -10.29
N VAL A 155 3.27 14.37 -10.89
CA VAL A 155 3.67 13.02 -10.48
C VAL A 155 5.18 12.77 -10.57
N PHE A 156 5.85 13.28 -11.60
CA PHE A 156 7.28 13.02 -11.79
C PHE A 156 8.13 13.61 -10.65
N MET A 157 7.87 14.87 -10.30
CA MET A 157 8.54 15.52 -9.18
C MET A 157 8.23 14.79 -7.87
N THR A 158 6.96 14.48 -7.64
CA THR A 158 6.48 13.79 -6.46
C THR A 158 7.17 12.44 -6.25
N LEU A 159 7.24 11.60 -7.30
CA LEU A 159 7.85 10.27 -7.20
C LEU A 159 9.39 10.30 -7.23
N THR A 160 10.01 11.35 -7.75
CA THR A 160 11.46 11.55 -7.64
C THR A 160 11.85 11.90 -6.20
N VAL A 161 11.10 12.79 -5.55
CA VAL A 161 11.27 13.09 -4.12
C VAL A 161 11.04 11.80 -3.30
N ASN A 162 9.96 11.08 -3.60
CA ASN A 162 9.66 9.82 -2.94
C ASN A 162 10.82 8.81 -3.03
N PHE A 163 11.46 8.70 -4.19
CA PHE A 163 12.63 7.84 -4.36
C PHE A 163 13.77 8.20 -3.39
N VAL A 164 14.12 9.48 -3.29
CA VAL A 164 15.23 9.94 -2.44
C VAL A 164 14.95 9.66 -0.96
N ILE A 165 13.76 10.02 -0.47
CA ILE A 165 13.40 9.85 0.94
C ILE A 165 13.19 8.39 1.30
N THR A 166 12.63 7.58 0.41
CA THR A 166 12.48 6.13 0.58
C THR A 166 13.84 5.41 0.62
N ALA A 167 14.73 5.77 -0.29
CA ALA A 167 16.09 5.21 -0.30
C ALA A 167 16.85 5.55 0.98
N PHE A 168 16.72 6.79 1.47
CA PHE A 168 17.32 7.19 2.75
C PHE A 168 16.75 6.36 3.91
N ALA A 169 15.42 6.23 4.00
CA ALA A 169 14.77 5.48 5.06
C ALA A 169 15.18 3.99 5.03
N PHE A 170 15.26 3.37 3.85
CA PHE A 170 15.73 1.99 3.72
C PHE A 170 17.20 1.83 4.15
N VAL A 171 18.09 2.75 3.75
CA VAL A 171 19.49 2.75 4.16
C VAL A 171 19.62 2.92 5.67
N ALA A 172 18.76 3.73 6.31
CA ALA A 172 18.77 3.92 7.76
C ALA A 172 18.52 2.60 8.51
N ILE A 173 17.60 1.75 8.04
CA ILE A 173 17.38 0.40 8.61
C ILE A 173 18.64 -0.47 8.48
N ILE A 174 19.29 -0.43 7.32
CA ILE A 174 20.54 -1.19 7.08
C ILE A 174 21.65 -0.69 8.01
N LEU A 175 21.82 0.61 8.17
CA LEU A 175 22.82 1.18 9.07
C LEU A 175 22.56 0.78 10.52
N LEU A 176 21.31 0.81 10.97
CA LEU A 176 20.96 0.36 12.31
C LEU A 176 21.31 -1.13 12.52
N PHE A 177 20.99 -1.99 11.54
CA PHE A 177 21.34 -3.40 11.60
C PHE A 177 22.85 -3.61 11.78
N PHE A 178 23.68 -2.99 10.93
CA PHE A 178 25.15 -3.12 11.04
C PHE A 178 25.72 -2.50 12.30
N ALA A 179 25.13 -1.43 12.83
CA ALA A 179 25.56 -0.83 14.06
C ALA A 179 25.27 -1.72 15.28
N VAL A 180 24.12 -2.37 15.31
CA VAL A 180 23.75 -3.33 16.36
C VAL A 180 24.64 -4.55 16.33
N GLU A 181 24.93 -5.11 15.15
CA GLU A 181 25.83 -6.25 15.00
C GLU A 181 27.29 -5.89 15.25
N GLY A 182 27.76 -4.73 14.77
CA GLY A 182 29.15 -4.28 14.90
C GLY A 182 29.53 -3.83 16.31
N ALA A 183 28.59 -3.38 17.11
CA ALA A 183 28.80 -2.93 18.50
C ALA A 183 28.96 -4.09 19.52
N GLY A 184 29.16 -5.30 19.06
CA GLY A 184 29.23 -6.47 19.94
C GLY A 184 27.84 -7.00 20.33
N GLY A 185 26.84 -6.68 19.53
CA GLY A 185 25.44 -7.12 19.65
C GLY A 185 25.22 -8.62 19.45
N GLY A 186 26.29 -9.44 19.54
CA GLY A 186 26.18 -10.90 19.56
C GLY A 186 25.20 -11.47 20.58
N GLY A 187 24.80 -10.66 21.57
CA GLY A 187 23.65 -10.91 22.42
C GLY A 187 22.31 -10.96 21.67
N SER A 188 22.20 -10.27 20.52
CA SER A 188 20.98 -10.25 19.71
C SER A 188 20.70 -11.61 19.04
N ILE A 189 21.69 -12.20 18.38
CA ILE A 189 21.55 -13.54 17.76
C ILE A 189 21.32 -14.62 18.83
N LEU A 190 22.02 -14.56 19.96
CA LEU A 190 21.83 -15.51 21.06
C LEU A 190 20.44 -15.36 21.70
N ARG A 191 19.97 -14.14 21.88
CA ARG A 191 18.63 -13.84 22.36
C ARG A 191 17.54 -14.38 21.40
N HIS A 192 17.71 -14.18 20.10
CA HIS A 192 16.78 -14.74 19.10
C HIS A 192 16.76 -16.28 19.16
N ARG A 193 17.90 -16.91 19.43
CA ARG A 193 17.97 -18.37 19.55
C ARG A 193 17.22 -18.91 20.77
N GLU A 194 17.19 -18.18 21.85
CA GLU A 194 16.37 -18.52 23.04
C GLU A 194 14.87 -18.30 22.78
N LEU A 195 14.52 -17.29 22.00
CA LEU A 195 13.14 -16.99 21.60
C LEU A 195 12.56 -17.97 20.57
N LEU A 196 13.39 -18.83 19.94
CA LEU A 196 12.97 -19.80 18.90
C LEU A 196 11.91 -20.81 19.37
N THR A 197 11.75 -20.98 20.66
CA THR A 197 10.79 -21.94 21.23
C THR A 197 9.61 -21.24 21.91
N ASP A 198 9.63 -19.90 22.03
CA ASP A 198 8.64 -19.19 22.81
C ASP A 198 7.53 -18.60 21.94
N LEU A 199 6.39 -19.28 21.94
CA LEU A 199 5.12 -18.77 21.42
C LEU A 199 4.18 -18.54 22.61
N PRO A 200 4.20 -17.35 23.25
CA PRO A 200 3.47 -17.08 24.50
C PRO A 200 1.97 -17.36 24.39
N TYR A 201 1.42 -17.23 23.18
CA TYR A 201 0.00 -17.50 22.89
C TYR A 201 -0.19 -18.69 21.94
N GLY A 202 0.84 -19.52 21.74
CA GLY A 202 0.80 -20.64 20.81
C GLY A 202 0.47 -20.23 19.37
N TRP A 203 -0.02 -21.18 18.57
CA TRP A 203 -0.37 -20.94 17.15
C TRP A 203 -1.56 -19.99 16.95
N ILE A 204 -2.44 -19.84 17.96
CA ILE A 204 -3.53 -18.84 17.91
C ILE A 204 -2.94 -17.43 17.94
N GLY A 205 -1.88 -17.21 18.72
CA GLY A 205 -1.14 -15.94 18.71
C GLY A 205 -0.51 -15.64 17.35
N VAL A 206 0.11 -16.65 16.71
CA VAL A 206 0.65 -16.50 15.34
C VAL A 206 -0.45 -16.12 14.36
N LEU A 207 -1.61 -16.79 14.44
CA LEU A 207 -2.75 -16.48 13.61
C LEU A 207 -3.26 -15.04 13.85
N ALA A 208 -3.40 -14.62 15.11
CA ALA A 208 -3.82 -13.27 15.46
C ALA A 208 -2.80 -12.19 14.99
N ALA A 209 -1.52 -12.54 14.92
CA ALA A 209 -0.47 -11.64 14.44
C ALA A 209 -0.55 -11.35 12.92
N LEU A 210 -1.20 -12.23 12.13
CA LEU A 210 -1.32 -12.05 10.68
C LEU A 210 -1.92 -10.69 10.29
N GLN A 211 -2.90 -10.20 11.06
CA GLN A 211 -3.56 -8.92 10.78
C GLN A 211 -2.54 -7.78 10.69
N PHE A 212 -1.73 -7.58 11.73
CA PHE A 212 -0.72 -6.53 11.75
C PHE A 212 0.56 -6.90 10.99
N GLY A 213 0.78 -8.18 10.70
CA GLY A 213 1.77 -8.64 9.73
C GLY A 213 1.53 -8.07 8.33
N MET A 214 0.27 -7.78 7.96
CA MET A 214 -0.06 -7.12 6.69
C MET A 214 0.56 -5.72 6.58
N TRP A 215 0.78 -5.05 7.69
CA TRP A 215 1.30 -3.70 7.72
C TRP A 215 2.72 -3.58 7.15
N TYR A 216 3.52 -4.62 7.22
CA TYR A 216 4.85 -4.68 6.58
C TYR A 216 4.83 -4.55 5.05
N TYR A 217 3.68 -4.79 4.40
CA TYR A 217 3.64 -4.92 2.94
C TYR A 217 2.46 -4.21 2.29
N LEU A 218 1.53 -3.68 3.11
CA LEU A 218 0.30 -3.03 2.65
C LEU A 218 0.64 -1.80 1.80
N GLY A 219 0.20 -1.82 0.55
CA GLY A 219 0.39 -0.72 -0.40
C GLY A 219 1.33 -1.04 -1.56
N ILE A 220 2.03 -2.20 -1.59
CA ILE A 220 2.90 -2.57 -2.72
C ILE A 220 2.14 -2.63 -4.06
N GLU A 221 0.86 -2.96 -4.02
CA GLU A 221 -0.04 -2.94 -5.17
C GLU A 221 -0.28 -1.54 -5.73
N GLY A 222 0.03 -0.49 -4.98
CA GLY A 222 0.01 0.89 -5.42
C GLY A 222 0.87 1.15 -6.66
N THR A 223 1.93 0.35 -6.86
CA THR A 223 2.73 0.37 -8.09
C THR A 223 1.90 0.30 -9.36
N CYS A 224 0.71 -0.29 -9.28
CA CYS A 224 -0.20 -0.51 -10.41
C CYS A 224 -1.17 0.67 -10.65
N GLN A 225 -1.38 1.56 -9.68
CA GLN A 225 -2.31 2.68 -9.82
C GLN A 225 -1.82 3.74 -10.80
N ALA A 226 -0.51 3.94 -10.88
CA ALA A 226 0.14 4.87 -11.80
C ALA A 226 0.47 4.27 -13.18
N ALA A 227 -0.08 3.10 -13.53
CA ALA A 227 0.28 2.36 -14.74
C ALA A 227 0.11 3.16 -16.05
N GLU A 228 -0.89 4.07 -16.13
CA GLU A 228 -1.10 4.98 -17.28
C GLU A 228 0.10 5.94 -17.50
N GLU A 229 0.83 6.27 -16.43
CA GLU A 229 1.96 7.19 -16.44
C GLU A 229 3.31 6.49 -16.66
N VAL A 230 3.34 5.17 -16.75
CA VAL A 230 4.54 4.35 -16.99
C VAL A 230 4.85 4.26 -18.49
N ARG A 231 6.12 4.55 -18.87
CA ARG A 231 6.57 4.54 -20.28
C ARG A 231 6.53 3.17 -20.91
N SER A 232 6.99 2.14 -20.18
CA SER A 232 7.06 0.75 -20.65
C SER A 232 6.44 -0.19 -19.62
N PRO A 233 5.09 -0.24 -19.51
CA PRO A 233 4.41 -0.96 -18.43
C PRO A 233 4.79 -2.44 -18.37
N GLY A 234 4.94 -3.11 -19.53
CA GLY A 234 5.28 -4.53 -19.62
C GLY A 234 6.60 -4.92 -18.93
N ARG A 235 7.54 -3.99 -18.80
CA ARG A 235 8.84 -4.22 -18.14
C ARG A 235 8.94 -3.48 -16.82
N SER A 236 8.51 -2.22 -16.78
CA SER A 236 8.73 -1.34 -15.63
C SER A 236 7.88 -1.74 -14.43
N ILE A 237 6.63 -2.18 -14.64
CA ILE A 237 5.74 -2.59 -13.55
C ILE A 237 6.26 -3.87 -12.88
N PRO A 238 6.49 -4.99 -13.59
CA PRO A 238 7.01 -6.19 -12.94
C PRO A 238 8.36 -5.96 -12.24
N LEU A 239 9.29 -5.24 -12.86
CA LEU A 239 10.60 -4.96 -12.25
C LEU A 239 10.47 -4.09 -10.99
N GLY A 240 9.67 -3.03 -11.05
CA GLY A 240 9.47 -2.15 -9.90
C GLY A 240 8.75 -2.85 -8.76
N THR A 241 7.65 -3.55 -9.03
CA THR A 241 6.83 -4.23 -8.02
C THR A 241 7.56 -5.41 -7.39
N MET A 242 8.17 -6.30 -8.20
CA MET A 242 8.89 -7.46 -7.66
C MET A 242 10.19 -7.05 -6.95
N GLY A 243 10.93 -6.07 -7.52
CA GLY A 243 12.09 -5.49 -6.84
C GLY A 243 11.71 -4.81 -5.52
N GLY A 244 10.57 -4.12 -5.50
CA GLY A 244 9.99 -3.54 -4.30
C GLY A 244 9.67 -4.60 -3.25
N MET A 245 9.02 -5.70 -3.65
CA MET A 245 8.68 -6.79 -2.73
C MET A 245 9.93 -7.43 -2.10
N ILE A 246 11.00 -7.65 -2.87
CA ILE A 246 12.28 -8.15 -2.34
C ILE A 246 12.86 -7.16 -1.32
N THR A 247 12.86 -5.86 -1.63
CA THR A 247 13.34 -4.82 -0.71
C THR A 247 12.56 -4.85 0.60
N LEU A 248 11.23 -4.98 0.56
CA LEU A 248 10.37 -5.02 1.75
C LEU A 248 10.57 -6.29 2.58
N LEU A 249 10.72 -7.46 1.96
CA LEU A 249 11.04 -8.70 2.68
C LEU A 249 12.36 -8.58 3.46
N ILE A 250 13.37 -7.93 2.87
CA ILE A 250 14.63 -7.65 3.53
C ILE A 250 14.41 -6.66 4.67
N ALA A 251 13.73 -5.53 4.41
CA ALA A 251 13.48 -4.49 5.41
C ALA A 251 12.73 -5.05 6.62
N ALA A 252 11.62 -5.78 6.39
CA ALA A 252 10.81 -6.40 7.43
C ALA A 252 11.62 -7.34 8.32
N THR A 253 12.45 -8.19 7.70
CA THR A 253 13.29 -9.14 8.44
C THR A 253 14.34 -8.41 9.28
N LEU A 254 15.02 -7.39 8.72
CA LEU A 254 16.03 -6.61 9.44
C LEU A 254 15.40 -5.81 10.60
N THR A 255 14.25 -5.18 10.36
CA THR A 255 13.51 -4.43 11.37
C THR A 255 13.10 -5.34 12.53
N TRP A 256 12.48 -6.48 12.23
CA TRP A 256 12.13 -7.45 13.25
C TRP A 256 13.36 -7.90 14.04
N TYR A 257 14.43 -8.27 13.33
CA TYR A 257 15.67 -8.78 13.92
C TYR A 257 16.27 -7.80 14.94
N VAL A 258 16.42 -6.53 14.55
CA VAL A 258 16.99 -5.50 15.40
C VAL A 258 16.07 -5.20 16.60
N CYS A 259 14.79 -4.96 16.36
CA CYS A 259 13.88 -4.56 17.43
C CYS A 259 13.63 -5.68 18.43
N ALA A 260 13.36 -6.91 17.95
CA ALA A 260 13.14 -8.07 18.83
C ALA A 260 14.43 -8.51 19.55
N GLY A 261 15.60 -8.22 18.97
CA GLY A 261 16.89 -8.47 19.62
C GLY A 261 17.22 -7.51 20.75
N LEU A 262 16.77 -6.26 20.67
CA LEU A 262 17.09 -5.21 21.64
C LEU A 262 16.03 -5.02 22.71
N MET A 263 14.75 -5.33 22.41
CA MET A 263 13.62 -5.01 23.30
C MET A 263 12.84 -6.25 23.69
N PRO A 264 12.35 -6.34 24.95
CA PRO A 264 11.38 -7.35 25.36
C PRO A 264 10.11 -7.25 24.50
N TRP A 265 9.54 -8.38 24.15
CA TRP A 265 8.39 -8.42 23.24
C TRP A 265 7.15 -7.71 23.80
N GLU A 266 6.97 -7.67 25.12
CA GLU A 266 5.88 -6.96 25.80
C GLU A 266 5.96 -5.47 25.60
N TYR A 267 7.17 -4.89 25.69
CA TYR A 267 7.40 -3.48 25.40
C TYR A 267 7.28 -3.19 23.91
N LEU A 268 7.93 -4.01 23.08
CA LEU A 268 7.93 -3.86 21.63
C LEU A 268 6.52 -3.88 21.06
N GLY A 269 5.65 -4.77 21.57
CA GLY A 269 4.26 -4.88 21.13
C GLY A 269 3.38 -3.65 21.40
N GLN A 270 3.85 -2.70 22.20
CA GLN A 270 3.13 -1.47 22.56
C GLN A 270 3.89 -0.19 22.13
N ALA A 271 5.13 -0.32 21.66
CA ALA A 271 5.95 0.81 21.26
C ALA A 271 5.29 1.58 20.10
N ILE A 272 5.32 2.92 20.16
CA ILE A 272 4.80 3.80 19.09
C ILE A 272 5.82 3.91 17.96
N THR A 273 7.11 3.98 18.32
CA THR A 273 8.23 4.20 17.39
C THR A 273 9.34 3.16 17.54
N PRO A 274 9.06 1.87 17.25
CA PRO A 274 9.95 0.76 17.63
C PRO A 274 11.37 0.87 17.06
N LEU A 275 11.54 1.30 15.80
CA LEU A 275 12.88 1.49 15.22
C LEU A 275 13.64 2.67 15.83
N TYR A 276 12.96 3.77 16.14
CA TYR A 276 13.56 4.89 16.82
C TYR A 276 13.98 4.52 18.25
N ASP A 277 13.12 3.78 18.97
CA ASP A 277 13.44 3.27 20.31
C ASP A 277 14.63 2.31 20.27
N ALA A 278 14.71 1.44 19.25
CA ALA A 278 15.87 0.56 19.05
C ALA A 278 17.16 1.36 18.80
N ALA A 279 17.10 2.44 18.03
CA ALA A 279 18.26 3.31 17.81
C ALA A 279 18.73 3.98 19.12
N ARG A 280 17.81 4.46 19.94
CA ARG A 280 18.14 5.03 21.26
C ARG A 280 18.83 4.03 22.18
N LEU A 281 18.43 2.78 22.16
CA LEU A 281 19.04 1.73 22.97
C LEU A 281 20.49 1.42 22.58
N THR A 282 20.92 1.78 21.37
CA THR A 282 22.34 1.67 20.97
C THR A 282 23.24 2.70 21.67
N GLY A 283 22.69 3.81 22.17
CA GLY A 283 23.44 4.93 22.76
C GLY A 283 24.24 5.75 21.74
N VAL A 284 24.04 5.54 20.45
CA VAL A 284 24.73 6.26 19.36
C VAL A 284 23.83 7.38 18.85
N LEU A 285 24.16 8.63 19.15
CA LEU A 285 23.36 9.82 18.82
C LEU A 285 23.11 9.96 17.31
N GLU A 286 24.10 9.66 16.48
CA GLU A 286 24.00 9.75 15.03
C GLU A 286 22.93 8.79 14.48
N LEU A 287 22.83 7.59 15.04
CA LEU A 287 21.80 6.62 14.68
C LEU A 287 20.42 7.08 15.12
N GLU A 288 20.30 7.63 16.33
CA GLU A 288 19.04 8.19 16.83
C GLU A 288 18.52 9.27 15.88
N VAL A 289 19.39 10.20 15.44
CA VAL A 289 19.03 11.26 14.49
C VAL A 289 18.68 10.69 13.13
N ILE A 290 19.46 9.74 12.61
CA ILE A 290 19.21 9.11 11.30
C ILE A 290 17.87 8.38 11.31
N LEU A 291 17.56 7.61 12.34
CA LEU A 291 16.29 6.87 12.43
C LEU A 291 15.09 7.80 12.69
N PHE A 292 15.28 8.88 13.43
CA PHE A 292 14.28 9.93 13.57
C PHE A 292 13.89 10.54 12.21
N VAL A 293 14.88 11.00 11.45
CA VAL A 293 14.68 11.55 10.11
C VAL A 293 14.12 10.49 9.18
N GLY A 294 14.60 9.23 9.29
CA GLY A 294 14.10 8.08 8.55
C GLY A 294 12.62 7.81 8.80
N THR A 295 12.16 7.91 10.05
CA THR A 295 10.75 7.74 10.42
C THR A 295 9.86 8.81 9.74
N ILE A 296 10.29 10.07 9.81
CA ILE A 296 9.57 11.16 9.12
C ILE A 296 9.55 10.91 7.60
N PHE A 297 10.69 10.55 7.02
CA PHE A 297 10.78 10.31 5.58
C PHE A 297 9.93 9.11 5.14
N ALA A 298 9.90 8.04 5.91
CA ALA A 298 9.06 6.89 5.64
C ALA A 298 7.57 7.27 5.68
N ALA A 299 7.11 7.98 6.72
CA ALA A 299 5.72 8.44 6.83
C ALA A 299 5.34 9.43 5.72
N VAL A 300 6.23 10.37 5.39
CA VAL A 300 6.02 11.33 4.30
C VAL A 300 5.98 10.63 2.93
N ALA A 301 6.86 9.65 2.69
CA ALA A 301 6.87 8.88 1.46
C ALA A 301 5.58 8.07 1.27
N SER A 302 5.12 7.44 2.36
CA SER A 302 3.88 6.66 2.39
C SER A 302 2.66 7.53 2.11
N ALA A 303 2.43 8.58 2.90
CA ALA A 303 1.31 9.50 2.71
C ALA A 303 1.30 10.12 1.30
N ASN A 304 2.49 10.48 0.77
CA ASN A 304 2.64 11.00 -0.58
C ASN A 304 2.19 9.99 -1.65
N GLY A 305 2.59 8.74 -1.53
CA GLY A 305 2.16 7.65 -2.41
C GLY A 305 0.67 7.35 -2.26
N CYS A 306 0.13 7.37 -1.06
CA CYS A 306 -1.29 7.15 -0.78
C CYS A 306 -2.19 8.21 -1.44
N ILE A 307 -1.82 9.49 -1.36
CA ILE A 307 -2.52 10.58 -2.07
C ILE A 307 -2.49 10.33 -3.59
N ASN A 308 -1.32 9.91 -4.11
CA ASN A 308 -1.17 9.55 -5.52
C ASN A 308 -2.19 8.48 -5.92
N ASP A 309 -2.28 7.39 -5.18
CA ASP A 309 -3.05 6.21 -5.54
C ASP A 309 -4.55 6.39 -5.32
N ALA A 310 -4.97 6.93 -4.17
CA ALA A 310 -6.37 7.24 -3.88
C ALA A 310 -6.94 8.21 -4.91
N SER A 311 -6.19 9.27 -5.26
CA SER A 311 -6.65 10.26 -6.23
C SER A 311 -6.81 9.69 -7.64
N ARG A 312 -5.95 8.76 -8.07
CA ARG A 312 -6.06 8.12 -9.38
C ARG A 312 -7.20 7.12 -9.45
N ALA A 313 -7.45 6.38 -8.38
CA ALA A 313 -8.62 5.51 -8.27
C ALA A 313 -9.91 6.34 -8.37
N TRP A 314 -10.02 7.41 -7.58
CA TRP A 314 -11.19 8.32 -7.58
C TRP A 314 -11.40 8.99 -8.94
N PHE A 315 -10.32 9.50 -9.53
CA PHE A 315 -10.31 10.10 -10.87
C PHE A 315 -10.80 9.12 -11.94
N SER A 316 -10.32 7.88 -11.92
CA SER A 316 -10.71 6.86 -12.91
C SER A 316 -12.19 6.49 -12.77
N MET A 317 -12.68 6.34 -11.54
CA MET A 317 -14.11 6.12 -11.27
C MET A 317 -14.97 7.28 -11.78
N ALA A 318 -14.51 8.52 -11.63
CA ALA A 318 -15.24 9.70 -12.09
C ALA A 318 -15.22 9.82 -13.63
N ARG A 319 -14.08 9.51 -14.26
CA ARG A 319 -13.93 9.47 -15.71
C ARG A 319 -14.92 8.50 -16.36
N ASP A 320 -15.17 7.38 -15.71
CA ASP A 320 -16.10 6.33 -16.14
C ASP A 320 -17.55 6.52 -15.61
N ARG A 321 -17.86 7.63 -14.98
CA ARG A 321 -19.18 7.98 -14.42
C ARG A 321 -19.65 7.17 -13.20
N TYR A 322 -18.79 6.38 -12.60
CA TYR A 322 -19.09 5.74 -11.30
C TYR A 322 -19.27 6.78 -10.19
N MET A 323 -18.51 7.86 -10.29
CA MET A 323 -18.61 9.06 -9.46
C MET A 323 -18.94 10.29 -10.31
N PRO A 324 -19.32 11.43 -9.72
CA PRO A 324 -19.57 12.64 -10.47
C PRO A 324 -18.40 13.02 -11.39
N GLN A 325 -18.69 13.28 -12.66
CA GLN A 325 -17.66 13.58 -13.68
C GLN A 325 -16.81 14.81 -13.36
N TRP A 326 -17.28 15.67 -12.45
CA TRP A 326 -16.53 16.81 -11.96
C TRP A 326 -15.14 16.42 -11.41
N PHE A 327 -15.04 15.27 -10.75
CA PHE A 327 -13.76 14.73 -10.23
C PHE A 327 -12.83 14.19 -11.31
N GLY A 328 -13.33 13.92 -12.51
CA GLY A 328 -12.54 13.47 -13.66
C GLY A 328 -11.75 14.57 -14.38
N ALA A 329 -11.61 15.75 -13.77
CA ALA A 329 -10.90 16.87 -14.37
C ALA A 329 -9.37 16.73 -14.17
N VAL A 330 -8.63 16.97 -15.26
CA VAL A 330 -7.15 17.02 -15.28
C VAL A 330 -6.70 18.49 -15.29
N HIS A 331 -5.71 18.80 -14.47
CA HIS A 331 -5.17 20.17 -14.42
C HIS A 331 -4.50 20.55 -15.75
N PRO A 332 -4.80 21.73 -16.36
CA PRO A 332 -4.30 22.06 -17.70
C PRO A 332 -2.78 22.08 -17.82
N ARG A 333 -2.09 22.61 -16.80
CA ARG A 333 -0.62 22.76 -16.78
C ARG A 333 0.10 21.53 -16.22
N TYR A 334 -0.35 21.02 -15.06
CA TYR A 334 0.36 19.95 -14.32
C TYR A 334 -0.06 18.54 -14.73
N ARG A 335 -1.18 18.41 -15.46
CA ARG A 335 -1.71 17.12 -15.93
C ARG A 335 -1.99 16.11 -14.81
N THR A 336 -2.40 16.61 -13.64
CA THR A 336 -2.74 15.86 -12.44
C THR A 336 -4.25 15.86 -12.21
N PRO A 337 -4.82 14.85 -11.49
CA PRO A 337 -6.24 14.77 -11.15
C PRO A 337 -6.59 15.68 -9.96
N TYR A 338 -6.38 16.99 -10.10
CA TYR A 338 -6.37 17.96 -9.00
C TYR A 338 -7.63 18.00 -8.15
N ARG A 339 -8.81 17.79 -8.75
CA ARG A 339 -10.09 17.81 -8.01
C ARG A 339 -10.27 16.58 -7.14
N ALA A 340 -9.77 15.43 -7.58
CA ALA A 340 -9.74 14.22 -6.77
C ALA A 340 -8.79 14.39 -5.59
N ILE A 341 -7.60 14.94 -5.80
CA ILE A 341 -6.64 15.23 -4.72
C ILE A 341 -7.27 16.14 -3.66
N LEU A 342 -7.82 17.30 -4.08
CA LEU A 342 -8.39 18.27 -3.15
C LEU A 342 -9.60 17.72 -2.38
N PHE A 343 -10.37 16.82 -2.96
CA PHE A 343 -11.54 16.21 -2.31
C PHE A 343 -11.16 15.23 -1.20
N LEU A 344 -10.05 14.52 -1.34
CA LEU A 344 -9.63 13.51 -0.36
C LEU A 344 -9.00 14.12 0.89
N ILE A 345 -8.43 15.34 0.80
CA ILE A 345 -7.81 16.03 1.94
C ILE A 345 -8.71 16.12 3.18
N PRO A 346 -9.93 16.70 3.11
CA PRO A 346 -10.77 16.82 4.30
C PRO A 346 -11.19 15.45 4.87
N ILE A 347 -11.27 14.42 4.06
CA ILE A 347 -11.57 13.05 4.51
C ILE A 347 -10.39 12.53 5.33
N ALA A 348 -9.16 12.58 4.80
CA ALA A 348 -7.96 12.15 5.51
C ALA A 348 -7.77 12.92 6.83
N VAL A 349 -7.92 14.25 6.82
CA VAL A 349 -7.82 15.08 8.03
C VAL A 349 -8.88 14.70 9.07
N SER A 350 -10.12 14.43 8.65
CA SER A 350 -11.19 14.05 9.57
C SER A 350 -10.88 12.73 10.29
N PHE A 351 -10.37 11.73 9.58
CA PHE A 351 -9.96 10.46 10.17
C PHE A 351 -8.70 10.61 11.03
N ALA A 352 -7.72 11.39 10.60
CA ALA A 352 -6.53 11.66 11.38
C ALA A 352 -6.84 12.36 12.73
N PHE A 353 -7.89 13.20 12.77
CA PHE A 353 -8.31 13.88 14.01
C PHE A 353 -8.98 12.96 15.02
N THR A 354 -9.35 11.72 14.64
CA THR A 354 -9.84 10.74 15.61
C THR A 354 -8.75 10.32 16.61
N GLY A 355 -7.49 10.38 16.22
CA GLY A 355 -6.34 9.94 17.03
C GLY A 355 -6.30 8.43 17.29
N LEU A 356 -7.19 7.65 16.67
CA LEU A 356 -7.32 6.20 16.86
C LEU A 356 -6.51 5.44 15.81
N LEU A 357 -5.19 5.46 15.94
CA LEU A 357 -4.26 4.92 14.95
C LEU A 357 -4.54 3.45 14.62
N ASP A 358 -4.75 2.60 15.63
CA ASP A 358 -5.04 1.16 15.46
C ASP A 358 -6.33 0.90 14.67
N GLN A 359 -7.36 1.71 14.88
CA GLN A 359 -8.64 1.59 14.17
C GLN A 359 -8.52 2.06 12.72
N VAL A 360 -7.81 3.17 12.48
CA VAL A 360 -7.55 3.68 11.13
C VAL A 360 -6.72 2.66 10.32
N ILE A 361 -5.67 2.10 10.94
CA ILE A 361 -4.88 1.01 10.37
C ILE A 361 -5.75 -0.21 10.07
N THR A 362 -6.58 -0.65 11.02
CA THR A 362 -7.47 -1.81 10.83
C THR A 362 -8.45 -1.59 9.68
N PHE A 363 -8.98 -0.38 9.53
CA PHE A 363 -9.86 -0.05 8.40
C PHE A 363 -9.12 -0.13 7.05
N SER A 364 -7.90 0.38 6.99
CA SER A 364 -7.05 0.31 5.79
C SER A 364 -6.75 -1.16 5.41
N ILE A 365 -6.32 -1.96 6.38
CA ILE A 365 -6.03 -3.40 6.20
C ILE A 365 -7.25 -4.15 5.67
N LEU A 366 -8.42 -3.97 6.28
CA LEU A 366 -9.64 -4.66 5.86
C LEU A 366 -10.09 -4.24 4.47
N SER A 367 -9.96 -2.96 4.13
CA SER A 367 -10.25 -2.48 2.78
C SER A 367 -9.28 -3.09 1.76
N GLY A 368 -7.98 -3.13 2.05
CA GLY A 368 -6.99 -3.80 1.20
C GLY A 368 -7.27 -5.29 1.01
N LEU A 369 -7.64 -5.99 2.10
CA LEU A 369 -7.92 -7.43 2.09
C LEU A 369 -9.10 -7.80 1.16
N LEU A 370 -10.11 -6.94 1.05
CA LEU A 370 -11.19 -7.09 0.06
C LEU A 370 -10.64 -7.08 -1.38
N GLY A 371 -9.66 -6.21 -1.65
CA GLY A 371 -9.00 -6.15 -2.94
C GLY A 371 -8.17 -7.37 -3.26
N TYR A 372 -7.39 -7.85 -2.30
CA TYR A 372 -6.58 -9.06 -2.50
C TYR A 372 -7.44 -10.30 -2.72
N THR A 373 -8.57 -10.38 -2.05
CA THR A 373 -9.58 -11.42 -2.32
C THR A 373 -10.08 -11.34 -3.76
N PHE A 374 -10.37 -10.14 -4.26
CA PHE A 374 -10.70 -9.95 -5.67
C PHE A 374 -9.57 -10.41 -6.61
N MET A 375 -8.32 -10.04 -6.32
CA MET A 375 -7.18 -10.39 -7.15
C MET A 375 -6.95 -11.89 -7.26
N SER A 376 -7.27 -12.66 -6.23
CA SER A 376 -7.11 -14.13 -6.21
C SER A 376 -7.86 -14.82 -7.36
N PHE A 377 -9.01 -14.30 -7.78
CA PHE A 377 -9.78 -14.85 -8.89
C PHE A 377 -9.72 -14.01 -10.19
N ASN A 378 -9.30 -12.76 -10.11
CA ASN A 378 -9.25 -11.84 -11.25
C ASN A 378 -8.36 -12.38 -12.38
N VAL A 379 -7.12 -12.76 -12.08
CA VAL A 379 -6.17 -13.27 -13.07
C VAL A 379 -6.59 -14.63 -13.63
N VAL A 380 -7.25 -15.48 -12.83
CA VAL A 380 -7.80 -16.76 -13.30
C VAL A 380 -8.85 -16.49 -14.37
N ARG A 381 -9.78 -15.56 -14.10
CA ARG A 381 -10.78 -15.13 -15.07
C ARG A 381 -10.16 -14.44 -16.29
N PHE A 382 -9.16 -13.58 -16.07
CA PHE A 382 -8.42 -12.91 -17.13
C PHE A 382 -7.76 -13.91 -18.10
N ARG A 383 -7.09 -14.96 -17.59
CA ARG A 383 -6.48 -16.01 -18.41
C ARG A 383 -7.50 -16.90 -19.12
N ARG A 384 -8.70 -17.09 -18.54
CA ARG A 384 -9.81 -17.80 -19.21
C ARG A 384 -10.40 -16.97 -20.35
N MET A 385 -10.56 -15.66 -20.15
CA MET A 385 -11.08 -14.75 -21.18
C MET A 385 -10.11 -14.58 -22.34
N TRP A 386 -8.84 -14.43 -22.04
CA TRP A 386 -7.77 -14.31 -23.04
C TRP A 386 -6.67 -15.32 -22.71
N PRO A 387 -6.73 -16.53 -23.29
CA PRO A 387 -5.71 -17.56 -23.06
C PRO A 387 -4.30 -17.10 -23.44
N LEU A 388 -3.27 -17.74 -22.88
CA LEU A 388 -1.88 -17.43 -23.20
C LEU A 388 -1.64 -17.58 -24.72
N GLY A 389 -0.95 -16.60 -25.31
CA GLY A 389 -0.69 -16.56 -26.75
C GLY A 389 -1.76 -15.85 -27.59
N THR A 390 -2.97 -15.55 -27.05
CA THR A 390 -4.02 -14.82 -27.81
C THR A 390 -3.81 -13.31 -27.78
N ILE A 391 -3.15 -12.79 -26.74
CA ILE A 391 -2.83 -11.37 -26.58
C ILE A 391 -1.36 -11.21 -26.17
N ASN A 392 -0.76 -10.08 -26.54
CA ASN A 392 0.58 -9.77 -26.11
C ASN A 392 0.55 -9.32 -24.63
N ARG A 393 1.21 -10.09 -23.75
CA ARG A 393 1.35 -9.80 -22.32
C ARG A 393 2.73 -9.25 -22.03
N GLY A 394 2.80 -8.18 -21.25
CA GLY A 394 4.08 -7.62 -20.83
C GLY A 394 4.84 -8.52 -19.87
N TYR A 395 4.08 -9.23 -19.01
CA TYR A 395 4.61 -10.18 -18.02
C TYR A 395 3.58 -11.30 -17.81
N VAL A 396 4.08 -12.49 -17.54
CA VAL A 396 3.27 -13.68 -17.19
C VAL A 396 3.85 -14.26 -15.91
N HIS A 397 3.08 -14.24 -14.81
CA HIS A 397 3.55 -14.81 -13.57
C HIS A 397 3.68 -16.33 -13.65
N PRO A 398 4.75 -16.90 -13.08
CA PRO A 398 4.96 -18.35 -13.07
C PRO A 398 4.01 -19.05 -12.11
N PHE A 399 3.95 -20.38 -12.20
CA PHE A 399 3.26 -21.27 -11.25
C PHE A 399 1.74 -21.11 -11.16
N HIS A 400 1.09 -20.50 -12.16
CA HIS A 400 -0.37 -20.43 -12.19
C HIS A 400 -0.99 -21.84 -12.15
N PRO A 401 -2.04 -22.14 -11.35
CA PRO A 401 -2.84 -21.22 -10.53
C PRO A 401 -2.39 -21.11 -9.04
N ILE A 402 -1.25 -21.66 -8.66
CA ILE A 402 -0.81 -21.77 -7.25
C ILE A 402 -0.83 -20.42 -6.53
N PRO A 403 -0.25 -19.31 -7.06
CA PRO A 403 -0.31 -18.01 -6.37
C PRO A 403 -1.74 -17.52 -6.11
N CYS A 404 -2.67 -17.82 -7.02
CA CYS A 404 -4.07 -17.41 -6.88
C CYS A 404 -4.78 -18.16 -5.75
N ILE A 405 -4.57 -19.48 -5.67
CA ILE A 405 -5.15 -20.34 -4.63
C ILE A 405 -4.57 -19.95 -3.27
N LEU A 406 -3.25 -19.82 -3.21
CA LEU A 406 -2.53 -19.46 -2.00
C LEU A 406 -2.97 -18.08 -1.49
N LEU A 407 -3.07 -17.08 -2.36
CA LEU A 407 -3.60 -15.76 -2.02
C LEU A 407 -5.00 -15.84 -1.41
N GLY A 408 -5.91 -16.60 -2.02
CA GLY A 408 -7.26 -16.78 -1.50
C GLY A 408 -7.30 -17.45 -0.11
N LEU A 409 -6.47 -18.47 0.11
CA LEU A 409 -6.36 -19.14 1.40
C LEU A 409 -5.77 -18.23 2.49
N LEU A 410 -4.72 -17.49 2.16
CA LEU A 410 -4.09 -16.56 3.10
C LEU A 410 -5.00 -15.36 3.42
N CYS A 411 -5.78 -14.85 2.44
CA CYS A 411 -6.82 -13.87 2.70
C CYS A 411 -7.87 -14.41 3.69
N ALA A 412 -8.34 -15.63 3.50
CA ALA A 412 -9.31 -16.26 4.41
C ALA A 412 -8.75 -16.40 5.83
N ALA A 413 -7.49 -16.82 5.98
CA ALA A 413 -6.81 -16.88 7.27
C ALA A 413 -6.69 -15.49 7.93
N THR A 414 -6.38 -14.46 7.15
CA THR A 414 -6.26 -13.09 7.67
C THR A 414 -7.62 -12.50 8.08
N TYR A 415 -8.71 -12.78 7.33
CA TYR A 415 -10.07 -12.41 7.78
C TYR A 415 -10.41 -13.08 9.11
N PHE A 416 -10.09 -14.35 9.27
CA PHE A 416 -10.33 -15.05 10.53
C PHE A 416 -9.49 -14.46 11.67
N ALA A 417 -8.23 -14.15 11.41
CA ALA A 417 -7.36 -13.45 12.37
C ALA A 417 -7.95 -12.11 12.82
N THR A 418 -8.42 -11.31 11.85
CA THR A 418 -9.04 -10.00 12.11
C THR A 418 -10.35 -10.15 12.88
N TYR A 419 -11.14 -11.18 12.60
CA TYR A 419 -12.37 -11.48 13.35
C TYR A 419 -12.08 -11.77 14.83
N LEU A 420 -11.02 -12.50 15.14
CA LEU A 420 -10.62 -12.80 16.51
C LEU A 420 -10.26 -11.55 17.33
N GLY A 421 -9.61 -10.57 16.69
CA GLY A 421 -9.15 -9.35 17.35
C GLY A 421 -10.11 -8.15 17.26
N TYR A 422 -10.80 -8.01 16.13
CA TYR A 422 -11.56 -6.81 15.75
C TYR A 422 -12.89 -7.17 15.06
N GLY A 423 -13.60 -8.18 15.57
CA GLY A 423 -14.82 -8.69 14.94
C GLY A 423 -15.90 -7.62 14.71
N ALA A 424 -16.10 -6.69 15.66
CA ALA A 424 -17.05 -5.60 15.49
C ALA A 424 -16.65 -4.65 14.35
N SER A 425 -15.38 -4.29 14.24
CA SER A 425 -14.85 -3.45 13.14
C SER A 425 -14.99 -4.15 11.80
N LEU A 426 -14.70 -5.45 11.73
CA LEU A 426 -14.88 -6.26 10.53
C LEU A 426 -16.35 -6.22 10.06
N LEU A 427 -17.30 -6.47 10.96
CA LEU A 427 -18.73 -6.45 10.63
C LEU A 427 -19.20 -5.07 10.19
N ALA A 428 -18.74 -3.99 10.84
CA ALA A 428 -19.07 -2.62 10.48
C ALA A 428 -18.56 -2.26 9.07
N ILE A 429 -17.33 -2.64 8.74
CA ILE A 429 -16.75 -2.38 7.42
C ILE A 429 -17.45 -3.20 6.33
N MET A 430 -17.76 -4.47 6.61
CA MET A 430 -18.52 -5.30 5.68
C MET A 430 -19.92 -4.71 5.43
N ALA A 431 -20.62 -4.26 6.48
CA ALA A 431 -21.90 -3.60 6.35
C ALA A 431 -21.81 -2.32 5.52
N PHE A 432 -20.76 -1.50 5.73
CA PHE A 432 -20.50 -0.31 4.93
C PHE A 432 -20.39 -0.65 3.43
N TYR A 433 -19.57 -1.63 3.06
CA TYR A 433 -19.41 -2.02 1.65
C TYR A 433 -20.69 -2.62 1.04
N ILE A 434 -21.48 -3.35 1.81
CA ILE A 434 -22.78 -3.88 1.36
C ILE A 434 -23.76 -2.73 1.11
N LEU A 435 -23.91 -1.82 2.06
CA LEU A 435 -24.84 -0.70 1.94
C LEU A 435 -24.52 0.22 0.76
N ILE A 436 -23.23 0.55 0.59
CA ILE A 436 -22.81 1.41 -0.51
C ILE A 436 -22.90 0.69 -1.87
N SER A 437 -22.75 -0.64 -1.90
CA SER A 437 -22.99 -1.44 -3.09
C SER A 437 -24.47 -1.44 -3.50
N ILE A 438 -25.37 -1.54 -2.54
CA ILE A 438 -26.82 -1.43 -2.76
C ILE A 438 -27.15 -0.02 -3.32
N TRP A 439 -26.61 1.03 -2.69
CA TRP A 439 -26.77 2.40 -3.19
C TRP A 439 -26.27 2.54 -4.63
N PHE A 440 -25.12 1.99 -4.97
CA PHE A 440 -24.56 2.01 -6.32
C PHE A 440 -25.49 1.33 -7.33
N VAL A 441 -25.99 0.15 -7.03
CA VAL A 441 -26.89 -0.60 -7.92
C VAL A 441 -28.17 0.19 -8.17
N VAL A 442 -28.76 0.77 -7.14
CA VAL A 442 -30.03 1.50 -7.24
C VAL A 442 -29.87 2.84 -7.95
N ARG A 443 -28.79 3.60 -7.68
CA ARG A 443 -28.67 4.99 -8.11
C ARG A 443 -27.70 5.23 -9.25
N ARG A 444 -26.68 4.41 -9.42
CA ARG A 444 -25.56 4.70 -10.33
C ARG A 444 -25.38 3.70 -11.48
N TYR A 445 -25.83 2.50 -11.33
CA TYR A 445 -25.61 1.44 -12.32
C TYR A 445 -26.07 1.81 -13.75
N GLN A 446 -27.16 2.57 -13.87
CA GLN A 446 -27.68 3.02 -15.17
C GLN A 446 -26.75 4.04 -15.87
N PHE A 447 -26.04 4.86 -15.11
CA PHE A 447 -25.12 5.86 -15.66
C PHE A 447 -23.84 5.23 -16.21
N VAL A 448 -23.36 4.17 -15.57
CA VAL A 448 -22.13 3.45 -15.93
C VAL A 448 -22.26 2.74 -17.27
N ARG A 449 -23.42 2.18 -17.59
CA ARG A 449 -23.66 1.49 -18.87
C ARG A 449 -23.53 2.40 -20.10
N ARG A 450 -23.55 3.71 -19.95
CA ARG A 450 -23.54 4.70 -21.04
C ARG A 450 -22.21 5.40 -21.27
N GLY A 451 -21.18 5.10 -20.50
CA GLY A 451 -19.94 5.85 -20.55
C GLY A 451 -18.72 5.03 -20.28
N ASP A 452 -18.08 4.56 -21.32
CA ASP A 452 -16.81 3.89 -21.24
C ASP A 452 -15.74 4.72 -21.95
N GLN A 453 -14.79 5.30 -21.20
CA GLN A 453 -13.69 6.11 -21.77
C GLN A 453 -12.43 5.29 -22.04
N PHE A 454 -12.24 4.18 -21.33
CA PHE A 454 -11.18 3.23 -21.60
C PHE A 454 -11.77 1.99 -22.26
N THR A 455 -11.39 1.74 -23.50
CA THR A 455 -11.73 0.51 -24.21
C THR A 455 -10.53 -0.42 -24.18
N MET A 456 -10.78 -1.69 -23.81
CA MET A 456 -9.75 -2.73 -23.94
C MET A 456 -9.28 -2.81 -25.39
N PRO A 457 -7.95 -2.89 -25.62
CA PRO A 457 -7.44 -3.04 -26.99
C PRO A 457 -7.84 -4.36 -27.66
N TRP A 458 -8.38 -5.31 -26.90
CA TRP A 458 -8.85 -6.60 -27.39
C TRP A 458 -10.36 -6.74 -27.20
N PRO A 459 -11.08 -7.33 -28.19
CA PRO A 459 -12.49 -7.56 -28.05
C PRO A 459 -12.78 -8.54 -26.89
N ARG A 460 -13.87 -8.29 -26.17
CA ARG A 460 -14.33 -9.20 -25.13
C ARG A 460 -14.77 -10.50 -25.78
N PRO A 461 -14.30 -11.68 -25.34
CA PRO A 461 -14.72 -12.95 -25.92
C PRO A 461 -16.23 -13.17 -25.77
N LYS A 462 -16.85 -13.82 -26.78
CA LYS A 462 -18.27 -14.19 -26.72
C LYS A 462 -18.49 -15.16 -25.54
N GLY A 463 -19.45 -14.86 -24.67
CA GLY A 463 -19.79 -15.71 -23.52
C GLY A 463 -19.25 -15.24 -22.18
N TYR A 464 -18.55 -14.09 -22.12
CA TYR A 464 -18.03 -13.51 -20.87
C TYR A 464 -18.65 -12.14 -20.58
#